data_a46400f28cf55d0f7419f66dfe6b8a85
#
_entry.id   a46400f28cf55d0f7419f66dfe6b8a85
#
_cell.length_a   1.000
_cell.length_b   1.000
_cell.length_c   1.000
_cell.angle_alpha   90.00
_cell.angle_beta   90.00
_cell.angle_gamma   90.00
#
_symmetry.space_group_name_H-M   'P 1'
#
loop_
_entity.id
_entity.type
_entity.pdbx_description
1 polymer ?
#
loop_
_entity_poly.entity_id
_entity_poly.type
_entity_poly.pdbx_seq_one_letter_code
_entity_poly.pdbx_strand_id
1 'polypeptide(L)'
;MKKKQKQAAIGFIFITMLIDITGWGIIIPVIPKLIAELINGDISEASKYGGWLTFAYAITQFVCAPLIGNLSDKYGRRPIILISLFAFSLDYLLLAFSPTIIWLFIGRIIAGLTGASITTASAYIADVSTPENRAKNFGMIGAAFGLGFIIGPVIGGLLG
;
A
#
# COMPACT_ATOMS: atom_id res chain seq x y z
N MET A 1 9.90 -26.06 6.24
CA MET A 1 9.57 -25.71 4.83
C MET A 1 10.71 -26.12 3.91
N LYS A 2 10.41 -26.76 2.74
CA LYS A 2 11.42 -27.11 1.72
C LYS A 2 12.00 -25.84 1.07
N LYS A 3 13.28 -25.85 0.66
CA LYS A 3 13.98 -24.70 0.05
C LYS A 3 13.19 -24.02 -1.09
N LYS A 4 12.54 -24.81 -1.95
CA LYS A 4 11.65 -24.29 -3.02
C LYS A 4 10.45 -23.48 -2.49
N GLN A 5 9.84 -23.88 -1.36
CA GLN A 5 8.71 -23.17 -0.76
C GLN A 5 9.13 -21.82 -0.17
N LYS A 6 10.33 -21.74 0.43
CA LYS A 6 10.88 -20.47 0.94
C LYS A 6 11.18 -19.48 -0.18
N GLN A 7 11.75 -19.93 -1.29
CA GLN A 7 11.99 -19.07 -2.46
C GLN A 7 10.70 -18.58 -3.11
N ALA A 8 9.68 -19.43 -3.22
CA ALA A 8 8.37 -19.03 -3.74
C ALA A 8 7.68 -17.99 -2.83
N ALA A 9 7.84 -18.11 -1.50
CA ALA A 9 7.31 -17.13 -0.56
C ALA A 9 7.98 -15.75 -0.72
N ILE A 10 9.30 -15.70 -0.91
CA ILE A 10 10.03 -14.45 -1.11
C ILE A 10 9.63 -13.80 -2.44
N GLY A 11 9.52 -14.56 -3.52
CA GLY A 11 9.05 -14.06 -4.81
C GLY A 11 7.61 -13.50 -4.73
N PHE A 12 6.73 -14.20 -4.00
CA PHE A 12 5.37 -13.71 -3.74
C PHE A 12 5.39 -12.36 -3.00
N ILE A 13 6.18 -12.22 -1.91
CA ILE A 13 6.29 -10.99 -1.15
C ILE A 13 6.83 -9.86 -2.04
N PHE A 14 7.86 -10.11 -2.85
CA PHE A 14 8.44 -9.12 -3.74
C PHE A 14 7.39 -8.58 -4.73
N ILE A 15 6.66 -9.46 -5.41
CA ILE A 15 5.64 -9.07 -6.39
C ILE A 15 4.50 -8.31 -5.72
N THR A 16 4.00 -8.77 -4.58
CA THR A 16 2.92 -8.11 -3.86
C THR A 16 3.33 -6.72 -3.37
N MET A 17 4.55 -6.57 -2.83
CA MET A 17 5.09 -5.27 -2.43
C MET A 17 5.32 -4.35 -3.62
N LEU A 18 5.82 -4.87 -4.74
CA LEU A 18 6.02 -4.07 -5.95
C LEU A 18 4.70 -3.51 -6.46
N ILE A 19 3.64 -4.32 -6.51
CA ILE A 19 2.29 -3.89 -6.93
C ILE A 19 1.76 -2.81 -5.97
N ASP A 20 1.84 -3.05 -4.67
CA ASP A 20 1.37 -2.15 -3.62
C ASP A 20 2.05 -0.78 -3.71
N ILE A 21 3.38 -0.76 -3.78
CA ILE A 21 4.17 0.47 -3.83
C ILE A 21 4.02 1.18 -5.17
N THR A 22 3.89 0.44 -6.28
CA THR A 22 3.58 1.03 -7.59
C THR A 22 2.24 1.76 -7.55
N GLY A 23 1.22 1.16 -6.94
CA GLY A 23 -0.08 1.81 -6.74
C GLY A 23 0.04 3.11 -5.94
N TRP A 24 0.80 3.11 -4.84
CA TRP A 24 1.12 4.33 -4.10
C TRP A 24 1.79 5.38 -4.98
N GLY A 25 2.76 4.98 -5.78
CA GLY A 25 3.47 5.87 -6.68
C GLY A 25 2.57 6.50 -7.76
N ILE A 26 1.58 5.77 -8.27
CA ILE A 26 0.59 6.29 -9.24
C ILE A 26 -0.25 7.41 -8.63
N ILE A 27 -0.64 7.27 -7.37
CA ILE A 27 -1.50 8.23 -6.67
C ILE A 27 -0.82 9.59 -6.47
N ILE A 28 0.49 9.63 -6.23
CA ILE A 28 1.21 10.85 -5.89
C ILE A 28 0.96 12.01 -6.89
N PRO A 29 1.13 11.82 -8.21
CA PRO A 29 0.87 12.91 -9.16
C PRO A 29 -0.61 13.13 -9.45
N VAL A 30 -1.48 12.14 -9.24
CA VAL A 30 -2.90 12.19 -9.62
C VAL A 30 -3.77 12.88 -8.55
N ILE A 31 -3.54 12.59 -7.26
CA ILE A 31 -4.39 13.09 -6.17
C ILE A 31 -4.53 14.62 -6.12
N PRO A 32 -3.47 15.43 -6.23
CA PRO A 32 -3.62 16.87 -6.13
C PRO A 32 -4.53 17.46 -7.20
N LYS A 33 -4.43 16.96 -8.43
CA LYS A 33 -5.29 17.39 -9.54
C LYS A 33 -6.73 16.95 -9.31
N LEU A 34 -6.95 15.69 -8.97
CA LEU A 34 -8.28 15.14 -8.69
C LEU A 34 -8.99 15.91 -7.57
N ILE A 35 -8.29 16.24 -6.49
CA ILE A 35 -8.87 17.03 -5.40
C ILE A 35 -9.22 18.42 -5.88
N ALA A 36 -8.33 19.13 -6.59
CA ALA A 36 -8.58 20.46 -7.11
C ALA A 36 -9.84 20.50 -7.99
N GLU A 37 -10.02 19.50 -8.86
CA GLU A 37 -11.22 19.35 -9.69
C GLU A 37 -12.49 19.13 -8.83
N LEU A 38 -12.42 18.24 -7.83
CA LEU A 38 -13.57 17.92 -6.99
C LEU A 38 -14.04 19.07 -6.10
N ILE A 39 -13.13 19.95 -5.66
CA ILE A 39 -13.45 21.10 -4.84
C ILE A 39 -13.68 22.39 -5.66
N ASN A 40 -13.46 22.36 -6.98
CA ASN A 40 -13.40 23.52 -7.86
C ASN A 40 -12.47 24.62 -7.32
N GLY A 41 -11.33 24.21 -6.75
CA GLY A 41 -10.35 25.06 -6.07
C GLY A 41 -8.96 25.00 -6.71
N ASP A 42 -8.03 25.71 -6.10
CA ASP A 42 -6.65 25.69 -6.55
C ASP A 42 -5.82 24.55 -5.92
N ILE A 43 -4.58 24.36 -6.40
CA ILE A 43 -3.67 23.31 -5.90
C ILE A 43 -3.27 23.56 -4.43
N SER A 44 -3.24 24.83 -3.98
CA SER A 44 -2.92 25.16 -2.60
C SER A 44 -4.02 24.67 -1.65
N GLU A 45 -5.27 24.88 -2.02
CA GLU A 45 -6.43 24.38 -1.28
C GLU A 45 -6.51 22.85 -1.35
N ALA A 46 -6.31 22.26 -2.53
CA ALA A 46 -6.24 20.81 -2.73
C ALA A 46 -5.18 20.14 -1.84
N SER A 47 -4.04 20.81 -1.63
CA SER A 47 -2.96 20.30 -0.76
C SER A 47 -3.39 20.16 0.70
N LYS A 48 -4.27 21.04 1.21
CA LYS A 48 -4.82 20.94 2.58
C LYS A 48 -5.70 19.69 2.72
N TYR A 49 -6.57 19.44 1.74
CA TYR A 49 -7.38 18.21 1.70
C TYR A 49 -6.51 16.96 1.54
N GLY A 50 -5.45 17.03 0.73
CA GLY A 50 -4.45 15.96 0.61
C GLY A 50 -3.78 15.62 1.93
N GLY A 51 -3.46 16.64 2.74
CA GLY A 51 -2.96 16.47 4.11
C GLY A 51 -3.96 15.75 5.01
N TRP A 52 -5.24 16.15 4.99
CA TRP A 52 -6.30 15.49 5.77
C TRP A 52 -6.57 14.05 5.32
N LEU A 53 -6.54 13.77 4.01
CA LEU A 53 -6.66 12.42 3.47
C LEU A 53 -5.50 11.51 3.92
N THR A 54 -4.29 12.04 3.89
CA THR A 54 -3.09 11.34 4.39
C THR A 54 -3.18 11.08 5.90
N PHE A 55 -3.65 12.06 6.65
CA PHE A 55 -3.88 11.92 8.10
C PHE A 55 -4.93 10.86 8.41
N ALA A 56 -6.08 10.87 7.70
CA ALA A 56 -7.14 9.88 7.88
C ALA A 56 -6.62 8.45 7.60
N TYR A 57 -5.84 8.26 6.54
CA TYR A 57 -5.18 7.00 6.25
C TYR A 57 -4.21 6.59 7.38
N ALA A 58 -3.30 7.49 7.77
CA ALA A 58 -2.25 7.20 8.73
C ALA A 58 -2.81 6.87 10.14
N ILE A 59 -3.79 7.63 10.62
CA ILE A 59 -4.40 7.37 11.94
C ILE A 59 -5.16 6.04 11.95
N THR A 60 -5.88 5.74 10.87
CA THR A 60 -6.60 4.47 10.75
C THR A 60 -5.62 3.30 10.70
N GLN A 61 -4.56 3.41 9.92
CA GLN A 61 -3.50 2.41 9.85
C GLN A 61 -2.81 2.22 11.22
N PHE A 62 -2.49 3.31 11.91
CA PHE A 62 -1.86 3.24 13.24
C PHE A 62 -2.72 2.47 14.25
N VAL A 63 -4.00 2.76 14.30
CA VAL A 63 -4.94 2.09 15.20
C VAL A 63 -5.16 0.62 14.83
N CYS A 64 -5.22 0.32 13.52
CA CYS A 64 -5.54 -1.02 13.05
C CYS A 64 -4.30 -1.93 12.86
N ALA A 65 -3.09 -1.37 12.78
CA ALA A 65 -1.88 -2.16 12.56
C ALA A 65 -1.66 -3.30 13.59
N PRO A 66 -1.87 -3.09 14.92
CA PRO A 66 -1.76 -4.18 15.90
C PRO A 66 -2.79 -5.29 15.67
N LEU A 67 -4.03 -4.92 15.29
CA LEU A 67 -5.10 -5.88 15.01
C LEU A 67 -4.76 -6.73 13.80
N ILE A 68 -4.34 -6.11 12.71
CA ILE A 68 -3.92 -6.80 11.50
C ILE A 68 -2.68 -7.67 11.75
N GLY A 69 -1.73 -7.19 12.54
CA GLY A 69 -0.59 -7.97 13.00
C GLY A 69 -1.02 -9.28 13.68
N ASN A 70 -1.88 -9.18 14.70
CA ASN A 70 -2.41 -10.34 15.42
C ASN A 70 -3.23 -11.28 14.50
N LEU A 71 -4.04 -10.73 13.59
CA LEU A 71 -4.76 -11.55 12.61
C LEU A 71 -3.80 -12.29 11.69
N SER A 72 -2.72 -11.64 11.26
CA SER A 72 -1.71 -12.26 10.39
C SER A 72 -0.94 -13.38 11.10
N ASP A 73 -0.74 -13.27 12.41
CA ASP A 73 -0.14 -14.34 13.22
C ASP A 73 -1.10 -15.54 13.36
N LYS A 74 -2.38 -15.28 13.54
CA LYS A 74 -3.41 -16.31 13.76
C LYS A 74 -3.84 -17.01 12.49
N TYR A 75 -4.08 -16.29 11.40
CA TYR A 75 -4.64 -16.83 10.14
C TYR A 75 -3.57 -17.03 9.05
N GLY A 76 -2.35 -16.62 9.32
CA GLY A 76 -1.22 -16.72 8.39
C GLY A 76 -0.95 -15.41 7.64
N ARG A 77 0.32 -15.18 7.30
CA ARG A 77 0.79 -13.95 6.66
C ARG A 77 0.21 -13.75 5.26
N ARG A 78 0.20 -14.82 4.47
CA ARG A 78 -0.20 -14.77 3.05
C ARG A 78 -1.65 -14.33 2.82
N PRO A 79 -2.67 -14.90 3.50
CA PRO A 79 -4.06 -14.44 3.35
C PRO A 79 -4.23 -12.96 3.69
N ILE A 80 -3.60 -12.50 4.75
CA ILE A 80 -3.72 -11.09 5.19
C ILE A 80 -3.11 -10.14 4.16
N ILE A 81 -1.95 -10.45 3.57
CA ILE A 81 -1.36 -9.66 2.48
C ILE A 81 -2.31 -9.60 1.29
N LEU A 82 -2.94 -10.71 0.90
CA LEU A 82 -3.89 -10.73 -0.22
C LEU A 82 -5.15 -9.92 0.05
N ILE A 83 -5.68 -9.99 1.29
CA ILE A 83 -6.83 -9.16 1.70
C ILE A 83 -6.45 -7.69 1.67
N SER A 84 -5.27 -7.31 2.15
CA SER A 84 -4.78 -5.93 2.08
C SER A 84 -4.68 -5.44 0.63
N LEU A 85 -4.11 -6.22 -0.28
CA LEU A 85 -4.04 -5.86 -1.70
C LEU A 85 -5.43 -5.73 -2.34
N PHE A 86 -6.36 -6.61 -2.00
CA PHE A 86 -7.74 -6.52 -2.47
C PHE A 86 -8.42 -5.22 -2.00
N ALA A 87 -8.24 -4.87 -0.73
CA ALA A 87 -8.79 -3.63 -0.18
C ALA A 87 -8.14 -2.37 -0.79
N PHE A 88 -6.84 -2.38 -1.10
CA PHE A 88 -6.22 -1.32 -1.89
C PHE A 88 -6.78 -1.23 -3.30
N SER A 89 -7.04 -2.36 -3.96
CA SER A 89 -7.69 -2.36 -5.28
C SER A 89 -9.07 -1.71 -5.22
N LEU A 90 -9.83 -1.97 -4.15
CA LEU A 90 -11.12 -1.34 -3.93
C LEU A 90 -11.01 0.17 -3.66
N ASP A 91 -10.01 0.60 -2.87
CA ASP A 91 -9.71 2.01 -2.66
C ASP A 91 -9.38 2.72 -3.98
N TYR A 92 -8.57 2.12 -4.85
CA TYR A 92 -8.26 2.71 -6.16
C TYR A 92 -9.49 2.81 -7.07
N LEU A 93 -10.41 1.84 -7.03
CA LEU A 93 -11.68 1.94 -7.72
C LEU A 93 -12.54 3.08 -7.16
N LEU A 94 -12.60 3.24 -5.84
CA LEU A 94 -13.31 4.36 -5.20
C LEU A 94 -12.68 5.71 -5.58
N LEU A 95 -11.35 5.79 -5.66
CA LEU A 95 -10.66 6.99 -6.13
C LEU A 95 -11.01 7.32 -7.59
N ALA A 96 -10.99 6.32 -8.47
CA ALA A 96 -11.24 6.49 -9.91
C ALA A 96 -12.68 6.95 -10.22
N PHE A 97 -13.66 6.53 -9.41
CA PHE A 97 -15.07 6.82 -9.62
C PHE A 97 -15.65 7.79 -8.59
N SER A 98 -14.80 8.48 -7.82
CA SER A 98 -15.26 9.34 -6.73
C SER A 98 -15.95 10.62 -7.27
N PRO A 99 -17.25 10.83 -6.99
CA PRO A 99 -17.95 12.03 -7.40
C PRO A 99 -17.73 13.20 -6.45
N THR A 100 -17.22 12.96 -5.25
CA THR A 100 -17.01 13.98 -4.21
C THR A 100 -15.80 13.65 -3.33
N ILE A 101 -15.26 14.67 -2.65
CA ILE A 101 -14.14 14.51 -1.71
C ILE A 101 -14.43 13.50 -0.59
N ILE A 102 -15.69 13.33 -0.19
CA ILE A 102 -16.08 12.39 0.87
C ILE A 102 -15.75 10.95 0.47
N TRP A 103 -15.92 10.58 -0.78
CA TRP A 103 -15.57 9.24 -1.27
C TRP A 103 -14.07 8.98 -1.20
N LEU A 104 -13.24 10.01 -1.40
CA LEU A 104 -11.80 9.91 -1.21
C LEU A 104 -11.46 9.61 0.26
N PHE A 105 -12.14 10.27 1.21
CA PHE A 105 -11.95 10.00 2.64
C PHE A 105 -12.37 8.57 3.01
N ILE A 106 -13.50 8.08 2.50
CA ILE A 106 -13.95 6.70 2.72
C ILE A 106 -12.89 5.71 2.21
N GLY A 107 -12.40 5.91 0.99
CA GLY A 107 -11.34 5.09 0.41
C GLY A 107 -10.08 5.10 1.28
N ARG A 108 -9.60 6.27 1.72
CA ARG A 108 -8.43 6.37 2.58
C ARG A 108 -8.59 5.67 3.93
N ILE A 109 -9.78 5.70 4.52
CA ILE A 109 -10.08 4.97 5.75
C ILE A 109 -10.05 3.46 5.50
N ILE A 110 -10.67 2.97 4.42
CA ILE A 110 -10.65 1.54 4.04
C ILE A 110 -9.21 1.09 3.80
N ALA A 111 -8.43 1.86 3.04
CA ALA A 111 -7.02 1.58 2.81
C ALA A 111 -6.20 1.56 4.11
N GLY A 112 -6.47 2.48 5.04
CA GLY A 112 -5.85 2.51 6.36
C GLY A 112 -6.18 1.29 7.23
N LEU A 113 -7.45 0.84 7.22
CA LEU A 113 -7.88 -0.37 7.94
C LEU A 113 -7.11 -1.63 7.53
N THR A 114 -6.67 -1.69 6.28
CA THR A 114 -6.01 -2.88 5.71
C THR A 114 -4.54 -2.63 5.36
N GLY A 115 -4.02 -1.43 5.59
CA GLY A 115 -2.70 -0.96 5.17
C GLY A 115 -1.50 -1.55 5.91
N ALA A 116 -1.63 -2.74 6.52
CA ALA A 116 -0.55 -3.43 7.21
C ALA A 116 0.29 -4.35 6.30
N SER A 117 0.21 -4.17 4.97
CA SER A 117 0.91 -5.02 4.01
C SER A 117 2.43 -5.04 4.23
N ILE A 118 3.04 -3.88 4.46
CA ILE A 118 4.50 -3.75 4.66
C ILE A 118 4.94 -4.45 5.96
N THR A 119 4.23 -4.23 7.06
CA THR A 119 4.55 -4.86 8.35
C THR A 119 4.35 -6.36 8.30
N THR A 120 3.26 -6.84 7.69
CA THR A 120 2.98 -8.26 7.49
C THR A 120 3.99 -8.92 6.55
N ALA A 121 4.40 -8.23 5.46
CA ALA A 121 5.44 -8.70 4.54
C ALA A 121 6.79 -8.80 5.23
N SER A 122 7.15 -7.81 6.05
CA SER A 122 8.39 -7.81 6.84
C SER A 122 8.41 -8.98 7.83
N ALA A 123 7.30 -9.22 8.54
CA ALA A 123 7.15 -10.36 9.43
C ALA A 123 7.25 -11.69 8.64
N TYR A 124 6.61 -11.78 7.48
CA TYR A 124 6.68 -12.97 6.64
C TYR A 124 8.11 -13.26 6.16
N ILE A 125 8.86 -12.23 5.74
CA ILE A 125 10.28 -12.38 5.40
C ILE A 125 11.07 -12.86 6.60
N ALA A 126 10.83 -12.33 7.80
CA ALA A 126 11.49 -12.79 9.02
C ALA A 126 11.24 -14.28 9.27
N ASP A 127 9.98 -14.73 9.10
CA ASP A 127 9.56 -16.12 9.34
C ASP A 127 10.17 -17.12 8.34
N VAL A 128 10.40 -16.73 7.07
CA VAL A 128 10.93 -17.62 6.03
C VAL A 128 12.44 -17.53 5.84
N SER A 129 13.09 -16.53 6.44
CA SER A 129 14.53 -16.29 6.29
C SER A 129 15.35 -17.03 7.34
N THR A 130 16.58 -17.41 6.96
CA THR A 130 17.62 -17.83 7.89
C THR A 130 18.50 -16.63 8.26
N PRO A 131 19.28 -16.68 9.36
CA PRO A 131 20.19 -15.59 9.72
C PRO A 131 21.10 -15.14 8.57
N GLU A 132 21.58 -16.09 7.75
CA GLU A 132 22.54 -15.85 6.68
C GLU A 132 21.93 -15.12 5.48
N ASN A 133 20.64 -15.30 5.22
CA ASN A 133 19.97 -14.70 4.05
C ASN A 133 18.95 -13.61 4.41
N ARG A 134 18.77 -13.32 5.71
CA ARG A 134 17.77 -12.34 6.19
C ARG A 134 18.00 -10.96 5.60
N ALA A 135 19.22 -10.44 5.65
CA ALA A 135 19.55 -9.14 5.10
C ALA A 135 19.26 -9.05 3.60
N LYS A 136 19.62 -10.09 2.82
CA LYS A 136 19.31 -10.17 1.39
C LYS A 136 17.80 -10.15 1.13
N ASN A 137 17.03 -10.90 1.90
CA ASN A 137 15.59 -11.01 1.71
C ASN A 137 14.86 -9.70 2.10
N PHE A 138 15.31 -9.02 3.15
CA PHE A 138 14.81 -7.68 3.48
C PHE A 138 15.20 -6.64 2.42
N GLY A 139 16.39 -6.77 1.81
CA GLY A 139 16.80 -5.93 0.68
C GLY A 139 15.85 -6.01 -0.52
N MET A 140 15.12 -7.12 -0.69
CA MET A 140 14.09 -7.23 -1.72
C MET A 140 12.87 -6.32 -1.48
N ILE A 141 12.50 -6.06 -0.21
CA ILE A 141 11.49 -5.03 0.09
C ILE A 141 12.00 -3.67 -0.37
N GLY A 142 13.25 -3.32 -0.06
CA GLY A 142 13.87 -2.08 -0.51
C GLY A 142 13.91 -1.97 -2.05
N ALA A 143 14.21 -3.07 -2.74
CA ALA A 143 14.19 -3.10 -4.20
C ALA A 143 12.77 -2.91 -4.75
N ALA A 144 11.74 -3.51 -4.14
CA ALA A 144 10.34 -3.29 -4.51
C ALA A 144 9.92 -1.83 -4.30
N PHE A 145 10.37 -1.20 -3.19
CA PHE A 145 10.18 0.24 -2.95
C PHE A 145 10.82 1.08 -4.06
N GLY A 146 12.10 0.89 -4.33
CA GLY A 146 12.80 1.65 -5.37
C GLY A 146 12.15 1.54 -6.74
N LEU A 147 11.84 0.31 -7.18
CA LEU A 147 11.18 0.07 -8.46
C LEU A 147 9.75 0.64 -8.48
N GLY A 148 8.96 0.43 -7.43
CA GLY A 148 7.58 0.91 -7.37
C GLY A 148 7.50 2.45 -7.38
N PHE A 149 8.39 3.13 -6.66
CA PHE A 149 8.49 4.60 -6.68
C PHE A 149 9.05 5.18 -7.97
N ILE A 150 9.68 4.40 -8.83
CA ILE A 150 10.06 4.82 -10.19
C ILE A 150 8.89 4.57 -11.14
N ILE A 151 8.35 3.35 -11.16
CA ILE A 151 7.30 2.92 -12.10
C ILE A 151 5.99 3.66 -11.83
N GLY A 152 5.60 3.80 -10.55
CA GLY A 152 4.33 4.40 -10.16
C GLY A 152 4.13 5.83 -10.67
N PRO A 153 5.00 6.80 -10.33
CA PRO A 153 4.87 8.16 -10.82
C PRO A 153 4.98 8.30 -12.34
N VAL A 154 5.75 7.43 -13.01
CA VAL A 154 5.81 7.41 -14.48
C VAL A 154 4.45 7.05 -15.06
N ILE A 155 3.81 5.97 -14.55
CA ILE A 155 2.47 5.58 -14.99
C ILE A 155 1.45 6.65 -14.63
N GLY A 156 1.46 7.13 -13.38
CA GLY A 156 0.51 8.14 -12.90
C GLY A 156 0.64 9.49 -13.63
N GLY A 157 1.86 9.91 -13.96
CA GLY A 157 2.10 11.14 -14.69
C GLY A 157 1.81 11.06 -16.20
N LEU A 158 1.85 9.86 -16.79
CA LEU A 158 1.51 9.66 -18.21
C LEU A 158 0.00 9.49 -18.44
N LEU A 159 -0.73 8.94 -17.47
CA LEU A 159 -2.15 8.61 -17.59
C LEU A 159 -3.08 9.61 -16.87
N GLY A 160 -2.58 10.42 -15.94
CA GLY A 160 -3.29 11.46 -15.20
C GLY A 160 -2.75 12.83 -15.53
#